data_9eccaba59f97a2982cca18a218c75356
#
_entry.id   9eccaba59f97a2982cca18a218c75356
#
_cell.length_a   1.000
_cell.length_b   1.000
_cell.length_c   1.000
_cell.angle_alpha   90.00
_cell.angle_beta   90.00
_cell.angle_gamma   90.00
#
_symmetry.space_group_name_H-M   'P 1'
#
loop_
_entity.id
_entity.type
_entity.pdbx_description
1 polymer ?
#
loop_
_entity_poly.entity_id
_entity_poly.type
_entity_poly.pdbx_seq_one_letter_code
_entity_poly.pdbx_strand_id
1 'polypeptide(L)'
;MSIESFANQHVLELVAYQPGKPIEETARELGLNPHDIVKLASNENPLGPSPKAVEAIARAAAGVNIYPDGAAFRLRSAIAEFCGVEFGQTVVGTGSSEVIELICHALLNPRAEVVAAKHAFSMYPIMSKLFGAAYVEVPNKEDWTHDLDGFLAAITENTRVVFITNPTNPVGTVVGQQEIDDFMAKVPEHVLVVFDEAYREFSDNPPDTLKFVREGRNVVVLRTFSKAYGLAGLRVGYGIAPEPVCSMLHKARAPFNRQGLAQEAALAALEDREHVRRTVENNKEGMRFYEQAFREMGLEWIPSQGNFILVKVGRGREVFQDMLAR
;
A
#
# COMPACT_ATOMS: atom_id res chain seq x y z
N MET A 1 38.62 -8.70 10.42
CA MET A 1 37.58 -7.65 10.27
C MET A 1 36.27 -8.33 9.89
N SER A 2 35.17 -8.02 10.58
CA SER A 2 33.83 -8.54 10.19
C SER A 2 33.39 -7.88 8.90
N ILE A 3 32.59 -8.58 8.07
CA ILE A 3 31.98 -8.01 6.84
C ILE A 3 31.09 -6.81 7.15
N GLU A 4 30.54 -6.74 8.35
CA GLU A 4 29.74 -5.61 8.84
C GLU A 4 30.47 -4.27 8.77
N SER A 5 31.81 -4.28 8.97
CA SER A 5 32.62 -3.05 8.87
C SER A 5 32.66 -2.44 7.46
N PHE A 6 32.22 -3.17 6.44
CA PHE A 6 32.12 -2.73 5.06
C PHE A 6 30.69 -2.49 4.60
N ALA A 7 29.69 -2.78 5.44
CA ALA A 7 28.30 -2.55 5.12
C ALA A 7 27.95 -1.05 5.23
N ASN A 8 26.91 -0.64 4.49
CA ASN A 8 26.39 0.71 4.62
C ASN A 8 25.82 0.91 6.03
N GLN A 9 26.28 1.96 6.74
CA GLN A 9 25.92 2.22 8.14
C GLN A 9 24.40 2.31 8.34
N HIS A 10 23.68 2.97 7.46
CA HIS A 10 22.23 3.11 7.54
C HIS A 10 21.48 1.77 7.42
N VAL A 11 22.09 0.76 6.77
CA VAL A 11 21.52 -0.60 6.70
C VAL A 11 21.70 -1.34 8.02
N LEU A 12 22.86 -1.19 8.66
CA LEU A 12 23.13 -1.80 9.97
C LEU A 12 22.22 -1.26 11.09
N GLU A 13 21.75 -0.02 10.93
CA GLU A 13 20.84 0.62 11.88
C GLU A 13 19.36 0.31 11.64
N LEU A 14 19.02 -0.39 10.55
CA LEU A 14 17.65 -0.78 10.27
C LEU A 14 17.16 -1.86 11.24
N VAL A 15 15.93 -1.68 11.71
CA VAL A 15 15.18 -2.75 12.35
C VAL A 15 14.44 -3.50 11.24
N ALA A 16 14.66 -4.80 11.13
CA ALA A 16 13.99 -5.62 10.14
C ALA A 16 12.46 -5.54 10.33
N TYR A 17 11.75 -5.42 9.21
CA TYR A 17 10.29 -5.45 9.24
C TYR A 17 9.78 -6.76 9.85
N GLN A 18 8.93 -6.66 10.85
CA GLN A 18 8.28 -7.83 11.45
C GLN A 18 6.87 -7.98 10.86
N PRO A 19 6.65 -8.95 9.98
CA PRO A 19 5.32 -9.24 9.46
C PRO A 19 4.39 -9.76 10.57
N GLY A 20 3.08 -9.67 10.34
CA GLY A 20 2.11 -10.36 11.18
C GLY A 20 2.42 -11.86 11.23
N LYS A 21 2.25 -12.47 12.40
CA LYS A 21 2.59 -13.88 12.62
C LYS A 21 1.75 -14.79 11.72
N PRO A 22 2.36 -15.76 11.00
CA PRO A 22 1.61 -16.73 10.20
C PRO A 22 0.67 -17.61 11.06
N ILE A 23 -0.47 -18.00 10.50
CA ILE A 23 -1.45 -18.87 11.18
C ILE A 23 -0.77 -20.17 11.63
N GLU A 24 -0.01 -20.81 10.74
CA GLU A 24 0.67 -22.08 10.99
C GLU A 24 1.71 -21.98 12.11
N GLU A 25 2.39 -20.83 12.21
CA GLU A 25 3.35 -20.60 13.30
C GLU A 25 2.64 -20.43 14.64
N THR A 26 1.57 -19.62 14.68
CA THR A 26 0.74 -19.44 15.88
C THR A 26 0.12 -20.76 16.33
N ALA A 27 -0.44 -21.51 15.38
CA ALA A 27 -1.03 -22.85 15.65
C ALA A 27 0.00 -23.79 16.26
N ARG A 28 1.21 -23.86 15.70
CA ARG A 28 2.29 -24.73 16.20
C ARG A 28 2.75 -24.33 17.60
N GLU A 29 2.89 -23.03 17.87
CA GLU A 29 3.37 -22.56 19.17
C GLU A 29 2.35 -22.73 20.29
N LEU A 30 1.06 -22.55 19.98
CA LEU A 30 -0.02 -22.58 20.95
C LEU A 30 -0.75 -23.92 21.00
N GLY A 31 -0.38 -24.88 20.13
CA GLY A 31 -1.05 -26.18 20.05
C GLY A 31 -2.49 -26.11 19.54
N LEU A 32 -2.81 -25.09 18.71
CA LEU A 32 -4.13 -24.85 18.14
C LEU A 32 -4.29 -25.50 16.77
N ASN A 33 -5.54 -25.76 16.36
CA ASN A 33 -5.83 -26.13 14.99
C ASN A 33 -5.80 -24.87 14.11
N PRO A 34 -5.00 -24.82 13.02
CA PRO A 34 -4.91 -23.66 12.14
C PRO A 34 -6.26 -23.18 11.57
N HIS A 35 -7.22 -24.11 11.41
CA HIS A 35 -8.56 -23.78 10.90
C HIS A 35 -9.45 -23.03 11.91
N ASP A 36 -9.11 -23.07 13.18
CA ASP A 36 -9.87 -22.39 14.24
C ASP A 36 -9.32 -20.99 14.55
N ILE A 37 -8.20 -20.62 13.92
CA ILE A 37 -7.56 -19.32 14.14
C ILE A 37 -8.19 -18.25 13.22
N VAL A 38 -8.73 -17.19 13.83
CA VAL A 38 -9.23 -16.01 13.14
C VAL A 38 -8.09 -14.99 13.01
N LYS A 39 -7.53 -14.85 11.81
CA LYS A 39 -6.46 -13.88 11.55
C LYS A 39 -7.04 -12.49 11.26
N LEU A 40 -6.84 -11.54 12.17
CA LEU A 40 -7.24 -10.13 12.03
C LEU A 40 -6.08 -9.22 11.61
N ALA A 41 -4.88 -9.76 11.39
CA ALA A 41 -3.70 -9.03 10.96
C ALA A 41 -3.60 -8.96 9.44
N SER A 42 -2.76 -8.02 8.95
CA SER A 42 -2.37 -7.85 7.52
C SER A 42 -3.44 -7.31 6.58
N ASN A 43 -4.66 -7.01 7.08
CA ASN A 43 -5.74 -6.40 6.28
C ASN A 43 -6.01 -7.21 4.99
N GLU A 44 -6.04 -8.54 5.11
CA GLU A 44 -6.32 -9.46 4.02
C GLU A 44 -7.83 -9.50 3.72
N ASN A 45 -8.19 -9.99 2.52
CA ASN A 45 -9.60 -10.14 2.15
C ASN A 45 -10.14 -11.47 2.70
N PRO A 46 -11.11 -11.47 3.63
CA PRO A 46 -11.66 -12.70 4.20
C PRO A 46 -12.49 -13.54 3.21
N LEU A 47 -12.95 -12.94 2.11
CA LEU A 47 -13.64 -13.64 1.03
C LEU A 47 -12.70 -14.40 0.09
N GLY A 48 -11.36 -14.21 0.26
CA GLY A 48 -10.35 -14.79 -0.61
C GLY A 48 -10.28 -14.10 -1.99
N PRO A 49 -9.62 -14.74 -2.96
CA PRO A 49 -9.49 -14.22 -4.32
C PRO A 49 -10.77 -14.43 -5.14
N SER A 50 -10.91 -13.61 -6.21
CA SER A 50 -11.94 -13.84 -7.22
C SER A 50 -11.84 -15.26 -7.81
N PRO A 51 -12.97 -15.99 -7.98
CA PRO A 51 -12.99 -17.29 -8.67
C PRO A 51 -12.37 -17.20 -10.07
N LYS A 52 -12.61 -16.11 -10.81
CA LYS A 52 -12.00 -15.89 -12.13
C LYS A 52 -10.47 -15.81 -12.06
N ALA A 53 -9.93 -15.19 -11.00
CA ALA A 53 -8.48 -15.14 -10.78
C ALA A 53 -7.91 -16.53 -10.47
N VAL A 54 -8.59 -17.34 -9.65
CA VAL A 54 -8.20 -18.73 -9.36
C VAL A 54 -8.17 -19.58 -10.63
N GLU A 55 -9.19 -19.49 -11.47
CA GLU A 55 -9.23 -20.16 -12.77
C GLU A 55 -8.11 -19.70 -13.71
N ALA A 56 -7.82 -18.40 -13.74
CA ALA A 56 -6.72 -17.86 -14.56
C ALA A 56 -5.36 -18.41 -14.11
N ILE A 57 -5.12 -18.50 -12.80
CA ILE A 57 -3.91 -19.13 -12.23
C ILE A 57 -3.82 -20.59 -12.66
N ALA A 58 -4.89 -21.36 -12.53
CA ALA A 58 -4.91 -22.78 -12.89
C ALA A 58 -4.59 -23.00 -14.37
N ARG A 59 -5.15 -22.17 -15.27
CA ARG A 59 -4.82 -22.23 -16.70
C ARG A 59 -3.37 -21.86 -17.00
N ALA A 60 -2.82 -20.88 -16.31
CA ALA A 60 -1.46 -20.40 -16.55
C ALA A 60 -0.37 -21.28 -15.90
N ALA A 61 -0.73 -22.12 -14.91
CA ALA A 61 0.22 -22.90 -14.12
C ALA A 61 1.12 -23.83 -14.95
N ALA A 62 0.61 -24.37 -16.07
CA ALA A 62 1.39 -25.26 -16.95
C ALA A 62 2.53 -24.53 -17.69
N GLY A 63 2.52 -23.19 -17.74
CA GLY A 63 3.51 -22.39 -18.47
C GLY A 63 4.60 -21.76 -17.59
N VAL A 64 4.71 -22.14 -16.31
CA VAL A 64 5.65 -21.51 -15.35
C VAL A 64 7.14 -21.75 -15.65
N ASN A 65 7.46 -22.66 -16.57
CA ASN A 65 8.82 -22.90 -17.06
C ASN A 65 9.32 -21.82 -18.03
N ILE A 66 8.45 -20.90 -18.45
CA ILE A 66 8.78 -19.83 -19.40
C ILE A 66 8.77 -18.49 -18.65
N TYR A 67 9.77 -17.64 -18.93
CA TYR A 67 9.77 -16.30 -18.37
C TYR A 67 8.49 -15.54 -18.74
N PRO A 68 7.93 -14.77 -17.80
CA PRO A 68 6.75 -13.94 -18.07
C PRO A 68 7.08 -12.80 -19.03
N ASP A 69 6.03 -12.17 -19.58
CA ASP A 69 6.19 -10.89 -20.29
C ASP A 69 6.81 -9.84 -19.36
N GLY A 70 8.07 -9.49 -19.61
CA GLY A 70 8.80 -8.51 -18.83
C GLY A 70 8.23 -7.08 -18.94
N ALA A 71 7.45 -6.77 -19.97
CA ALA A 71 6.73 -5.52 -20.11
C ALA A 71 5.38 -5.53 -19.38
N ALA A 72 4.85 -6.71 -19.03
CA ALA A 72 3.48 -6.93 -18.55
C ALA A 72 2.44 -6.23 -19.43
N PHE A 73 2.60 -6.34 -20.75
CA PHE A 73 1.84 -5.54 -21.73
C PHE A 73 0.33 -5.66 -21.55
N ARG A 74 -0.19 -6.89 -21.44
CA ARG A 74 -1.64 -7.11 -21.27
C ARG A 74 -2.17 -6.49 -19.99
N LEU A 75 -1.48 -6.72 -18.86
CA LEU A 75 -1.91 -6.18 -17.57
C LEU A 75 -1.81 -4.65 -17.54
N ARG A 76 -0.72 -4.07 -18.04
CA ARG A 76 -0.57 -2.61 -18.12
C ARG A 76 -1.61 -1.97 -19.03
N SER A 77 -1.93 -2.58 -20.17
CA SER A 77 -2.99 -2.10 -21.07
C SER A 77 -4.35 -2.12 -20.38
N ALA A 78 -4.69 -3.21 -19.67
CA ALA A 78 -5.95 -3.32 -18.92
C ALA A 78 -6.01 -2.30 -17.77
N ILE A 79 -4.91 -2.05 -17.05
CA ILE A 79 -4.83 -1.02 -16.02
C ILE A 79 -5.00 0.37 -16.63
N ALA A 80 -4.38 0.65 -17.76
CA ALA A 80 -4.49 1.94 -18.43
C ALA A 80 -5.94 2.21 -18.85
N GLU A 81 -6.60 1.25 -19.47
CA GLU A 81 -8.02 1.31 -19.82
C GLU A 81 -8.92 1.51 -18.58
N PHE A 82 -8.71 0.69 -17.53
CA PHE A 82 -9.48 0.76 -16.28
C PHE A 82 -9.36 2.12 -15.58
N CYS A 83 -8.18 2.74 -15.65
CA CYS A 83 -7.87 4.01 -15.00
C CYS A 83 -8.11 5.23 -15.90
N GLY A 84 -8.38 5.05 -17.20
CA GLY A 84 -8.53 6.15 -18.15
C GLY A 84 -7.24 6.94 -18.34
N VAL A 85 -6.12 6.23 -18.49
CA VAL A 85 -4.76 6.79 -18.72
C VAL A 85 -4.08 6.08 -19.88
N GLU A 86 -2.95 6.63 -20.34
CA GLU A 86 -2.17 6.01 -21.42
C GLU A 86 -1.31 4.84 -20.91
N PHE A 87 -0.99 3.89 -21.81
CA PHE A 87 -0.13 2.75 -21.49
C PHE A 87 1.22 3.18 -20.88
N GLY A 88 1.85 4.24 -21.42
CA GLY A 88 3.11 4.80 -20.95
C GLY A 88 3.04 5.35 -19.52
N GLN A 89 1.84 5.61 -19.01
CA GLN A 89 1.59 6.15 -17.66
C GLN A 89 1.42 5.06 -16.59
N THR A 90 1.72 3.80 -16.89
CA THR A 90 1.55 2.66 -15.98
C THR A 90 2.86 1.97 -15.65
N VAL A 91 3.02 1.56 -14.39
CA VAL A 91 4.10 0.69 -13.93
C VAL A 91 3.51 -0.40 -13.04
N VAL A 92 3.86 -1.66 -13.26
CA VAL A 92 3.43 -2.79 -12.41
C VAL A 92 4.62 -3.27 -11.60
N GLY A 93 4.40 -3.66 -10.36
CA GLY A 93 5.42 -4.18 -9.44
C GLY A 93 4.93 -5.38 -8.63
N THR A 94 5.87 -6.00 -7.92
CA THR A 94 5.62 -7.06 -6.93
C THR A 94 4.96 -6.43 -5.68
N GLY A 95 3.66 -6.12 -5.81
CA GLY A 95 2.90 -5.25 -4.93
C GLY A 95 3.21 -3.76 -5.20
N SER A 96 2.40 -2.86 -4.62
CA SER A 96 2.72 -1.42 -4.60
C SER A 96 4.02 -1.13 -3.85
N SER A 97 4.45 -2.02 -2.95
CA SER A 97 5.70 -1.90 -2.21
C SER A 97 6.93 -1.86 -3.12
N GLU A 98 6.97 -2.66 -4.20
CA GLU A 98 8.08 -2.56 -5.17
C GLU A 98 8.04 -1.23 -5.93
N VAL A 99 6.86 -0.69 -6.23
CA VAL A 99 6.80 0.64 -6.86
C VAL A 99 7.34 1.73 -5.93
N ILE A 100 7.09 1.62 -4.61
CA ILE A 100 7.72 2.48 -3.59
C ILE A 100 9.24 2.32 -3.63
N GLU A 101 9.74 1.09 -3.68
CA GLU A 101 11.17 0.79 -3.79
C GLU A 101 11.78 1.40 -5.06
N LEU A 102 11.13 1.27 -6.21
CA LEU A 102 11.57 1.87 -7.47
C LEU A 102 11.66 3.40 -7.40
N ILE A 103 10.70 4.05 -6.72
CA ILE A 103 10.74 5.48 -6.44
C ILE A 103 11.98 5.82 -5.60
N CYS A 104 12.23 5.04 -4.55
CA CYS A 104 13.39 5.24 -3.69
C CYS A 104 14.70 5.04 -4.43
N HIS A 105 14.82 4.01 -5.27
CA HIS A 105 15.98 3.80 -6.15
C HIS A 105 16.24 4.97 -7.09
N ALA A 106 15.18 5.57 -7.61
CA ALA A 106 15.29 6.64 -8.59
C ALA A 106 15.62 8.00 -7.97
N LEU A 107 15.17 8.29 -6.74
CA LEU A 107 15.16 9.63 -6.19
C LEU A 107 15.92 9.78 -4.87
N LEU A 108 16.13 8.70 -4.10
CA LEU A 108 16.71 8.80 -2.77
C LEU A 108 18.22 8.59 -2.75
N ASN A 109 18.86 9.32 -1.90
CA ASN A 109 20.28 9.25 -1.55
C ASN A 109 20.48 9.92 -0.18
N PRO A 110 21.68 9.89 0.44
CA PRO A 110 21.90 10.47 1.77
C PRO A 110 21.67 11.99 1.93
N ARG A 111 21.45 12.73 0.82
CA ARG A 111 21.07 14.14 0.87
C ARG A 111 19.58 14.38 0.69
N ALA A 112 18.83 13.34 0.32
CA ALA A 112 17.41 13.44 0.07
C ALA A 112 16.60 13.36 1.36
N GLU A 113 15.44 13.99 1.35
CA GLU A 113 14.45 13.92 2.42
C GLU A 113 13.13 13.36 1.90
N VAL A 114 12.47 12.61 2.76
CA VAL A 114 11.13 12.05 2.54
C VAL A 114 10.21 12.60 3.63
N VAL A 115 9.06 13.16 3.24
CA VAL A 115 8.06 13.67 4.17
C VAL A 115 6.85 12.73 4.16
N ALA A 116 6.37 12.35 5.33
CA ALA A 116 5.13 11.60 5.50
C ALA A 116 4.51 11.82 6.90
N ALA A 117 3.28 11.38 7.11
CA ALA A 117 2.67 11.45 8.42
C ALA A 117 3.38 10.53 9.42
N LYS A 118 3.40 10.91 10.69
CA LYS A 118 3.94 10.12 11.79
C LYS A 118 3.27 8.74 11.89
N HIS A 119 1.96 8.70 11.73
CA HIS A 119 1.20 7.45 11.69
C HIS A 119 0.88 7.11 10.23
N ALA A 120 1.84 6.50 9.55
CA ALA A 120 1.75 6.10 8.16
C ALA A 120 2.26 4.67 7.95
N PHE A 121 2.22 4.18 6.72
CA PHE A 121 2.67 2.83 6.38
C PHE A 121 4.17 2.67 6.65
N SER A 122 4.51 1.63 7.42
CA SER A 122 5.87 1.38 7.92
C SER A 122 6.95 1.21 6.84
N MET A 123 6.56 0.92 5.60
CA MET A 123 7.51 0.83 4.49
C MET A 123 8.17 2.18 4.15
N TYR A 124 7.51 3.31 4.39
CA TYR A 124 8.11 4.61 4.05
C TYR A 124 9.37 4.91 4.86
N PRO A 125 9.36 4.87 6.21
CA PRO A 125 10.58 5.07 6.99
C PRO A 125 11.63 3.98 6.74
N ILE A 126 11.22 2.71 6.54
CA ILE A 126 12.14 1.61 6.25
C ILE A 126 12.88 1.87 4.93
N MET A 127 12.14 2.18 3.86
CA MET A 127 12.73 2.42 2.56
C MET A 127 13.56 3.70 2.54
N SER A 128 13.09 4.79 3.18
CA SER A 128 13.89 6.02 3.29
C SER A 128 15.23 5.74 3.95
N LYS A 129 15.24 5.04 5.07
CA LYS A 129 16.46 4.68 5.79
C LYS A 129 17.34 3.71 4.99
N LEU A 130 16.75 2.75 4.26
CA LEU A 130 17.49 1.80 3.42
C LEU A 130 18.34 2.52 2.35
N PHE A 131 17.87 3.66 1.85
CA PHE A 131 18.59 4.49 0.89
C PHE A 131 19.40 5.63 1.53
N GLY A 132 19.46 5.66 2.87
CA GLY A 132 20.19 6.67 3.63
C GLY A 132 19.55 8.06 3.64
N ALA A 133 18.32 8.19 3.13
CA ALA A 133 17.59 9.45 3.11
C ALA A 133 16.99 9.78 4.48
N ALA A 134 16.89 11.07 4.80
CA ALA A 134 16.22 11.53 6.00
C ALA A 134 14.70 11.31 5.89
N TYR A 135 14.08 10.83 6.95
CA TYR A 135 12.63 10.67 7.04
C TYR A 135 12.06 11.72 8.01
N VAL A 136 11.24 12.62 7.48
CA VAL A 136 10.63 13.73 8.21
C VAL A 136 9.18 13.37 8.53
N GLU A 137 8.89 13.18 9.80
CA GLU A 137 7.56 12.84 10.30
C GLU A 137 6.74 14.10 10.60
N VAL A 138 5.56 14.21 10.00
CA VAL A 138 4.59 15.26 10.32
C VAL A 138 3.50 14.66 11.23
N PRO A 139 3.21 15.25 12.40
CA PRO A 139 2.12 14.80 13.25
C PRO A 139 0.79 14.81 12.49
N ASN A 140 -0.08 13.83 12.77
CA ASN A 140 -1.46 13.88 12.30
C ASN A 140 -2.22 14.98 13.05
N LYS A 141 -3.33 15.47 12.47
CA LYS A 141 -4.28 16.36 13.16
C LYS A 141 -4.94 15.63 14.35
N GLU A 142 -5.68 16.35 15.18
CA GLU A 142 -6.39 15.79 16.35
C GLU A 142 -7.41 14.71 15.96
N ASP A 143 -8.01 14.83 14.79
CA ASP A 143 -8.95 13.85 14.21
C ASP A 143 -8.24 12.69 13.47
N TRP A 144 -6.93 12.61 13.60
CA TRP A 144 -6.06 11.61 12.97
C TRP A 144 -5.95 11.70 11.44
N THR A 145 -6.49 12.74 10.81
CA THR A 145 -6.25 13.00 9.39
C THR A 145 -4.83 13.51 9.13
N HIS A 146 -4.39 13.46 7.89
CA HIS A 146 -3.12 14.07 7.50
C HIS A 146 -3.16 15.59 7.65
N ASP A 147 -2.10 16.17 8.21
CA ASP A 147 -1.88 17.61 8.22
C ASP A 147 -1.13 18.03 6.95
N LEU A 148 -1.86 18.30 5.86
CA LEU A 148 -1.26 18.68 4.58
C LEU A 148 -0.57 20.05 4.62
N ASP A 149 -1.00 20.97 5.46
CA ASP A 149 -0.29 22.24 5.67
C ASP A 149 1.03 22.01 6.43
N GLY A 150 1.02 21.10 7.43
CA GLY A 150 2.23 20.62 8.09
C GLY A 150 3.19 19.93 7.12
N PHE A 151 2.68 19.17 6.13
CA PHE A 151 3.52 18.58 5.09
C PHE A 151 4.19 19.66 4.24
N LEU A 152 3.44 20.69 3.82
CA LEU A 152 4.01 21.83 3.06
C LEU A 152 5.09 22.55 3.86
N ALA A 153 4.87 22.77 5.14
CA ALA A 153 5.84 23.43 6.03
C ALA A 153 7.12 22.58 6.25
N ALA A 154 7.03 21.26 6.12
CA ALA A 154 8.14 20.33 6.28
C ALA A 154 8.98 20.15 4.99
N ILE A 155 8.49 20.62 3.84
CA ILE A 155 9.20 20.51 2.55
C ILE A 155 10.39 21.49 2.54
N THR A 156 11.57 20.97 2.21
CA THR A 156 12.80 21.73 2.00
C THR A 156 13.32 21.56 0.56
N GLU A 157 14.41 22.23 0.23
CA GLU A 157 15.11 22.05 -1.06
C GLU A 157 15.65 20.63 -1.27
N ASN A 158 15.82 19.85 -0.19
CA ASN A 158 16.30 18.47 -0.21
C ASN A 158 15.16 17.45 -0.29
N THR A 159 13.92 17.85 -0.05
CA THR A 159 12.76 16.95 -0.13
C THR A 159 12.60 16.45 -1.57
N ARG A 160 12.51 15.11 -1.71
CA ARG A 160 12.32 14.46 -3.02
C ARG A 160 10.98 13.77 -3.13
N VAL A 161 10.47 13.24 -2.02
CA VAL A 161 9.23 12.46 -2.01
C VAL A 161 8.35 12.87 -0.83
N VAL A 162 7.06 13.03 -1.09
CA VAL A 162 6.02 13.17 -0.08
C VAL A 162 5.05 11.99 -0.24
N PHE A 163 4.84 11.19 0.82
CA PHE A 163 3.86 10.10 0.82
C PHE A 163 2.56 10.52 1.49
N ILE A 164 1.45 10.39 0.77
CA ILE A 164 0.08 10.61 1.26
C ILE A 164 -0.71 9.32 1.08
N THR A 165 -0.93 8.59 2.18
CA THR A 165 -1.74 7.36 2.17
C THR A 165 -3.20 7.72 2.37
N ASN A 166 -4.07 7.39 1.42
CA ASN A 166 -5.47 7.78 1.49
C ASN A 166 -6.40 6.70 0.93
N PRO A 167 -7.15 5.97 1.77
CA PRO A 167 -7.21 6.00 3.24
C PRO A 167 -5.90 5.69 3.97
N THR A 168 -5.68 6.34 5.12
CA THR A 168 -4.45 6.24 5.89
C THR A 168 -4.33 4.89 6.62
N ASN A 169 -3.25 4.16 6.40
CA ASN A 169 -2.90 2.99 7.21
C ASN A 169 -1.83 3.40 8.24
N PRO A 170 -2.04 3.21 9.56
CA PRO A 170 -3.01 2.27 10.19
C PRO A 170 -4.31 2.91 10.71
N VAL A 171 -4.61 4.15 10.42
CA VAL A 171 -5.66 4.92 11.10
C VAL A 171 -7.04 4.75 10.45
N GLY A 172 -7.09 4.73 9.11
CA GLY A 172 -8.32 4.60 8.33
C GLY A 172 -8.97 5.92 7.92
N THR A 173 -8.44 7.05 8.35
CA THR A 173 -8.95 8.38 7.99
C THR A 173 -8.63 8.74 6.54
N VAL A 174 -9.34 9.73 6.01
CA VAL A 174 -9.16 10.23 4.64
C VAL A 174 -9.06 11.75 4.64
N VAL A 175 -8.31 12.27 3.67
CA VAL A 175 -8.34 13.68 3.25
C VAL A 175 -9.17 13.81 2.00
N GLY A 176 -9.95 14.89 1.91
CA GLY A 176 -10.87 15.12 0.82
C GLY A 176 -10.23 15.72 -0.43
N GLN A 177 -11.01 15.81 -1.51
CA GLN A 177 -10.56 16.35 -2.80
C GLN A 177 -10.03 17.78 -2.67
N GLN A 178 -10.75 18.66 -1.97
CA GLN A 178 -10.36 20.07 -1.86
C GLN A 178 -9.03 20.23 -1.10
N GLU A 179 -8.82 19.47 -0.01
CA GLU A 179 -7.56 19.53 0.75
C GLU A 179 -6.37 19.07 -0.11
N ILE A 180 -6.57 18.01 -0.91
CA ILE A 180 -5.56 17.53 -1.85
C ILE A 180 -5.29 18.56 -2.95
N ASP A 181 -6.31 19.21 -3.47
CA ASP A 181 -6.17 20.24 -4.51
C ASP A 181 -5.39 21.44 -3.99
N ASP A 182 -5.72 21.91 -2.79
CA ASP A 182 -5.05 23.04 -2.15
C ASP A 182 -3.57 22.72 -1.82
N PHE A 183 -3.29 21.48 -1.43
CA PHE A 183 -1.93 20.98 -1.24
C PHE A 183 -1.17 20.94 -2.56
N MET A 184 -1.73 20.31 -3.59
CA MET A 184 -1.08 20.16 -4.89
C MET A 184 -0.86 21.51 -5.61
N ALA A 185 -1.67 22.52 -5.31
CA ALA A 185 -1.45 23.87 -5.84
C ALA A 185 -0.20 24.56 -5.26
N LYS A 186 0.26 24.13 -4.07
CA LYS A 186 1.37 24.77 -3.34
C LYS A 186 2.64 23.92 -3.33
N VAL A 187 2.56 22.60 -3.60
CA VAL A 187 3.73 21.72 -3.55
C VAL A 187 4.73 22.09 -4.64
N PRO A 188 6.04 22.22 -4.31
CA PRO A 188 7.08 22.59 -5.27
C PRO A 188 7.30 21.54 -6.36
N GLU A 189 7.65 21.96 -7.57
CA GLU A 189 7.85 21.06 -8.72
C GLU A 189 8.99 20.04 -8.55
N HIS A 190 9.96 20.28 -7.68
CA HIS A 190 11.05 19.35 -7.43
C HIS A 190 10.65 18.14 -6.54
N VAL A 191 9.43 18.13 -6.02
CA VAL A 191 8.89 17.10 -5.13
C VAL A 191 8.01 16.14 -5.90
N LEU A 192 8.26 14.84 -5.79
CA LEU A 192 7.34 13.79 -6.24
C LEU A 192 6.32 13.51 -5.13
N VAL A 193 5.04 13.72 -5.40
CA VAL A 193 3.95 13.36 -4.48
C VAL A 193 3.46 11.94 -4.80
N VAL A 194 3.46 11.08 -3.80
CA VAL A 194 2.99 9.69 -3.92
C VAL A 194 1.68 9.54 -3.18
N PHE A 195 0.59 9.38 -3.91
CA PHE A 195 -0.72 9.01 -3.36
C PHE A 195 -0.80 7.49 -3.24
N ASP A 196 -0.73 6.95 -2.02
CA ASP A 196 -0.89 5.52 -1.78
C ASP A 196 -2.37 5.21 -1.53
N GLU A 197 -3.02 4.69 -2.57
CA GLU A 197 -4.44 4.36 -2.61
C GLU A 197 -4.70 2.85 -2.40
N ALA A 198 -3.89 2.18 -1.57
CA ALA A 198 -4.01 0.73 -1.36
C ALA A 198 -5.39 0.29 -0.83
N TYR A 199 -6.17 1.20 -0.27
CA TYR A 199 -7.50 0.94 0.30
C TYR A 199 -8.63 1.71 -0.39
N ARG A 200 -8.37 2.27 -1.56
CA ARG A 200 -9.30 3.14 -2.31
C ARG A 200 -10.67 2.52 -2.54
N GLU A 201 -10.73 1.22 -2.81
CA GLU A 201 -11.96 0.49 -3.10
C GLU A 201 -12.95 0.48 -1.93
N PHE A 202 -12.45 0.66 -0.69
CA PHE A 202 -13.28 0.69 0.53
C PHE A 202 -13.80 2.09 0.86
N SER A 203 -13.22 3.14 0.26
CA SER A 203 -13.62 4.53 0.50
C SER A 203 -14.91 4.87 -0.26
N ASP A 204 -15.85 5.54 0.41
CA ASP A 204 -17.12 5.92 -0.18
C ASP A 204 -16.99 6.99 -1.27
N ASN A 205 -16.10 7.96 -1.06
CA ASN A 205 -15.84 9.08 -1.97
C ASN A 205 -14.35 9.32 -2.15
N PRO A 206 -13.63 8.37 -2.80
CA PRO A 206 -12.20 8.52 -3.00
C PRO A 206 -11.90 9.71 -3.93
N PRO A 207 -10.94 10.58 -3.58
CA PRO A 207 -10.57 11.71 -4.43
C PRO A 207 -10.02 11.26 -5.80
N ASP A 208 -10.19 12.10 -6.83
CA ASP A 208 -9.58 11.89 -8.16
C ASP A 208 -8.14 12.41 -8.16
N THR A 209 -7.21 11.59 -7.73
CA THR A 209 -5.78 11.89 -7.79
C THR A 209 -5.19 11.68 -9.18
N LEU A 210 -5.86 10.89 -10.05
CA LEU A 210 -5.43 10.66 -11.43
C LEU A 210 -5.53 11.93 -12.29
N LYS A 211 -6.30 12.94 -11.87
CA LYS A 211 -6.31 14.22 -12.56
C LYS A 211 -4.90 14.84 -12.62
N PHE A 212 -4.10 14.72 -11.56
CA PHE A 212 -2.73 15.26 -11.53
C PHE A 212 -1.79 14.50 -12.47
N VAL A 213 -2.02 13.20 -12.69
CA VAL A 213 -1.30 12.44 -13.72
C VAL A 213 -1.64 12.95 -15.12
N ARG A 214 -2.94 13.18 -15.39
CA ARG A 214 -3.40 13.74 -16.67
C ARG A 214 -2.89 15.16 -16.91
N GLU A 215 -2.72 15.95 -15.86
CA GLU A 215 -2.12 17.28 -15.88
C GLU A 215 -0.59 17.28 -16.00
N GLY A 216 0.05 16.12 -15.98
CA GLY A 216 1.50 16.00 -16.09
C GLY A 216 2.28 16.45 -14.84
N ARG A 217 1.61 16.52 -13.66
CA ARG A 217 2.24 16.88 -12.38
C ARG A 217 3.18 15.78 -11.91
N ASN A 218 4.18 16.11 -11.11
CA ASN A 218 5.09 15.13 -10.51
C ASN A 218 4.39 14.30 -9.42
N VAL A 219 3.61 13.32 -9.84
CA VAL A 219 2.85 12.43 -8.96
C VAL A 219 2.99 10.97 -9.36
N VAL A 220 2.84 10.08 -8.37
CA VAL A 220 2.61 8.66 -8.57
C VAL A 220 1.37 8.27 -7.74
N VAL A 221 0.40 7.63 -8.35
CA VAL A 221 -0.75 7.03 -7.67
C VAL A 221 -0.52 5.54 -7.56
N LEU A 222 -0.41 5.02 -6.34
CA LEU A 222 -0.17 3.60 -6.06
C LEU A 222 -1.49 2.88 -5.79
N ARG A 223 -1.67 1.70 -6.37
CA ARG A 223 -2.79 0.79 -6.12
C ARG A 223 -2.31 -0.65 -6.03
N THR A 224 -3.11 -1.51 -5.41
CA THR A 224 -2.72 -2.91 -5.16
C THR A 224 -3.86 -3.88 -5.41
N PHE A 225 -3.52 -5.09 -5.83
CA PHE A 225 -4.46 -6.21 -5.86
C PHE A 225 -4.49 -7.00 -4.54
N SER A 226 -3.68 -6.61 -3.55
CA SER A 226 -3.53 -7.34 -2.29
C SER A 226 -4.75 -7.24 -1.37
N LYS A 227 -5.56 -6.15 -1.45
CA LYS A 227 -6.63 -5.84 -0.51
C LYS A 227 -7.99 -6.23 -1.07
N ALA A 228 -8.72 -5.33 -1.70
CA ALA A 228 -10.08 -5.59 -2.18
C ALA A 228 -10.16 -6.75 -3.20
N TYR A 229 -9.13 -6.95 -3.99
CA TYR A 229 -9.07 -8.03 -4.99
C TYR A 229 -8.67 -9.40 -4.43
N GLY A 230 -8.20 -9.50 -3.17
CA GLY A 230 -7.87 -10.76 -2.51
C GLY A 230 -6.61 -11.47 -3.03
N LEU A 231 -5.68 -10.76 -3.68
CA LEU A 231 -4.47 -11.35 -4.29
C LEU A 231 -3.19 -11.06 -3.49
N ALA A 232 -3.27 -10.94 -2.16
CA ALA A 232 -2.12 -10.59 -1.32
C ALA A 232 -0.93 -11.53 -1.50
N GLY A 233 -1.17 -12.84 -1.62
CA GLY A 233 -0.15 -13.87 -1.80
C GLY A 233 0.56 -13.84 -3.16
N LEU A 234 -0.06 -13.24 -4.18
CA LEU A 234 0.53 -13.15 -5.53
C LEU A 234 1.46 -11.96 -5.71
N ARG A 235 1.49 -11.05 -4.76
CA ARG A 235 2.37 -9.89 -4.80
C ARG A 235 2.26 -9.10 -6.11
N VAL A 236 1.10 -8.50 -6.37
CA VAL A 236 0.87 -7.67 -7.55
C VAL A 236 0.22 -6.34 -7.18
N GLY A 237 0.78 -5.27 -7.71
CA GLY A 237 0.32 -3.90 -7.53
C GLY A 237 0.85 -3.02 -8.65
N TYR A 238 0.42 -1.78 -8.68
CA TYR A 238 0.80 -0.87 -9.76
C TYR A 238 0.87 0.58 -9.33
N GLY A 239 1.60 1.36 -10.10
CA GLY A 239 1.65 2.81 -10.04
C GLY A 239 1.15 3.42 -11.35
N ILE A 240 0.55 4.59 -11.23
CA ILE A 240 0.10 5.42 -12.35
C ILE A 240 0.76 6.78 -12.19
N ALA A 241 1.48 7.23 -13.22
CA ALA A 241 2.24 8.47 -13.18
C ALA A 241 2.38 9.05 -14.60
N PRO A 242 2.78 10.31 -14.77
CA PRO A 242 3.18 10.81 -16.07
C PRO A 242 4.26 9.94 -16.70
N GLU A 243 4.25 9.82 -18.03
CA GLU A 243 5.16 8.93 -18.78
C GLU A 243 6.65 9.15 -18.45
N PRO A 244 7.18 10.37 -18.27
CA PRO A 244 8.58 10.56 -17.87
C PRO A 244 8.91 9.90 -16.52
N VAL A 245 7.98 9.97 -15.54
CA VAL A 245 8.13 9.35 -14.24
C VAL A 245 8.10 7.83 -14.38
N CYS A 246 7.13 7.26 -15.09
CA CYS A 246 7.06 5.82 -15.37
C CYS A 246 8.33 5.32 -16.08
N SER A 247 8.82 6.06 -17.08
CA SER A 247 10.06 5.73 -17.80
C SER A 247 11.27 5.64 -16.87
N MET A 248 11.37 6.57 -15.91
CA MET A 248 12.42 6.57 -14.89
C MET A 248 12.30 5.32 -13.99
N LEU A 249 11.10 5.00 -13.50
CA LEU A 249 10.86 3.82 -12.66
C LEU A 249 11.15 2.51 -13.41
N HIS A 250 10.83 2.43 -14.70
CA HIS A 250 11.14 1.27 -15.52
C HIS A 250 12.65 1.00 -15.65
N LYS A 251 13.51 2.01 -15.56
CA LYS A 251 14.97 1.84 -15.59
C LYS A 251 15.52 1.27 -14.28
N ALA A 252 14.85 1.52 -13.15
CA ALA A 252 15.27 1.05 -11.83
C ALA A 252 14.84 -0.40 -11.54
N ARG A 253 13.88 -0.96 -12.29
CA ARG A 253 13.31 -2.26 -11.98
C ARG A 253 14.19 -3.44 -12.46
N ALA A 254 14.15 -4.55 -11.70
CA ALA A 254 14.77 -5.80 -12.10
C ALA A 254 14.09 -6.41 -13.35
N PRO A 255 14.85 -7.08 -14.23
CA PRO A 255 14.27 -7.84 -15.33
C PRO A 255 13.30 -8.93 -14.83
N PHE A 256 12.17 -9.10 -15.51
CA PHE A 256 11.16 -10.13 -15.21
C PHE A 256 10.66 -10.14 -13.76
N ASN A 257 10.65 -8.99 -13.07
CA ASN A 257 10.26 -8.85 -11.67
C ASN A 257 8.80 -9.24 -11.36
N ARG A 258 7.97 -9.51 -12.39
CA ARG A 258 6.53 -9.81 -12.23
C ARG A 258 6.25 -11.23 -12.65
N GLN A 259 5.68 -11.99 -11.72
CA GLN A 259 5.33 -13.39 -11.95
C GLN A 259 4.21 -13.52 -12.99
N GLY A 260 4.29 -14.49 -13.90
CA GLY A 260 3.28 -14.72 -14.93
C GLY A 260 1.91 -15.06 -14.34
N LEU A 261 1.86 -15.90 -13.31
CA LEU A 261 0.61 -16.24 -12.60
C LEU A 261 -0.04 -15.02 -11.99
N ALA A 262 0.76 -14.10 -11.43
CA ALA A 262 0.25 -12.85 -10.84
C ALA A 262 -0.34 -11.93 -11.92
N GLN A 263 0.28 -11.85 -13.10
CA GLN A 263 -0.25 -11.05 -14.21
C GLN A 263 -1.60 -11.58 -14.69
N GLU A 264 -1.73 -12.89 -14.91
CA GLU A 264 -2.99 -13.51 -15.35
C GLU A 264 -4.11 -13.39 -14.29
N ALA A 265 -3.76 -13.60 -13.03
CA ALA A 265 -4.71 -13.44 -11.93
C ALA A 265 -5.20 -11.99 -11.79
N ALA A 266 -4.28 -11.02 -11.88
CA ALA A 266 -4.62 -9.61 -11.78
C ALA A 266 -5.51 -9.13 -12.93
N LEU A 267 -5.26 -9.60 -14.16
CA LEU A 267 -6.13 -9.37 -15.32
C LEU A 267 -7.56 -9.85 -15.04
N ALA A 268 -7.70 -11.11 -14.64
CA ALA A 268 -9.00 -11.71 -14.35
C ALA A 268 -9.72 -11.03 -13.18
N ALA A 269 -8.97 -10.63 -12.13
CA ALA A 269 -9.52 -9.93 -10.98
C ALA A 269 -9.99 -8.51 -11.32
N LEU A 270 -9.30 -7.81 -12.21
CA LEU A 270 -9.67 -6.46 -12.66
C LEU A 270 -11.03 -6.44 -13.37
N GLU A 271 -11.34 -7.53 -14.10
CA GLU A 271 -12.62 -7.73 -14.77
C GLU A 271 -13.76 -8.18 -13.85
N ASP A 272 -13.42 -8.71 -12.64
CA ASP A 272 -14.41 -9.23 -11.70
C ASP A 272 -14.88 -8.16 -10.71
N ARG A 273 -15.59 -7.17 -11.23
CA ARG A 273 -16.16 -6.07 -10.43
C ARG A 273 -17.13 -6.54 -9.38
N GLU A 274 -17.82 -7.66 -9.62
CA GLU A 274 -18.80 -8.21 -8.69
C GLU A 274 -18.10 -8.76 -7.42
N HIS A 275 -16.96 -9.42 -7.56
CA HIS A 275 -16.18 -9.87 -6.41
C HIS A 275 -15.73 -8.68 -5.55
N VAL A 276 -15.22 -7.61 -6.17
CA VAL A 276 -14.81 -6.38 -5.46
C VAL A 276 -16.02 -5.74 -4.76
N ARG A 277 -17.17 -5.65 -5.42
CA ARG A 277 -18.42 -5.12 -4.83
C ARG A 277 -18.82 -5.92 -3.57
N ARG A 278 -18.84 -7.25 -3.66
CA ARG A 278 -19.12 -8.14 -2.51
C ARG A 278 -18.11 -7.96 -1.38
N THR A 279 -16.84 -7.80 -1.71
CA THR A 279 -15.78 -7.53 -0.71
C THR A 279 -16.05 -6.22 0.03
N VAL A 280 -16.38 -5.15 -0.68
CA VAL A 280 -16.68 -3.84 -0.09
C VAL A 280 -17.95 -3.91 0.79
N GLU A 281 -18.99 -4.60 0.34
CA GLU A 281 -20.22 -4.80 1.13
C GLU A 281 -19.95 -5.58 2.41
N ASN A 282 -19.23 -6.71 2.32
CA ASN A 282 -18.81 -7.49 3.49
C ASN A 282 -18.01 -6.64 4.48
N ASN A 283 -17.08 -5.81 3.97
CA ASN A 283 -16.33 -4.88 4.82
C ASN A 283 -17.24 -3.88 5.53
N LYS A 284 -18.19 -3.28 4.82
CA LYS A 284 -19.16 -2.33 5.41
C LYS A 284 -20.01 -2.97 6.52
N GLU A 285 -20.40 -4.23 6.34
CA GLU A 285 -21.12 -4.97 7.37
C GLU A 285 -20.22 -5.25 8.60
N GLY A 286 -18.99 -5.70 8.37
CA GLY A 286 -18.00 -5.92 9.42
C GLY A 286 -17.68 -4.65 10.21
N MET A 287 -17.50 -3.51 9.52
CA MET A 287 -17.25 -2.22 10.18
C MET A 287 -18.41 -1.80 11.08
N ARG A 288 -19.66 -1.91 10.61
CA ARG A 288 -20.85 -1.62 11.43
C ARG A 288 -20.93 -2.52 12.66
N PHE A 289 -20.61 -3.82 12.50
CA PHE A 289 -20.56 -4.75 13.61
C PHE A 289 -19.51 -4.34 14.66
N TYR A 290 -18.28 -4.02 14.24
CA TYR A 290 -17.23 -3.58 15.16
C TYR A 290 -17.56 -2.28 15.85
N GLU A 291 -18.06 -1.29 15.15
CA GLU A 291 -18.46 0.01 15.73
C GLU A 291 -19.57 -0.12 16.75
N GLN A 292 -20.55 -0.99 16.50
CA GLN A 292 -21.58 -1.31 17.48
C GLN A 292 -20.99 -2.00 18.71
N ALA A 293 -20.18 -3.04 18.52
CA ALA A 293 -19.54 -3.77 19.62
C ALA A 293 -18.64 -2.84 20.48
N PHE A 294 -17.84 -1.98 19.86
CA PHE A 294 -17.00 -1.04 20.60
C PHE A 294 -17.82 -0.03 21.38
N ARG A 295 -18.96 0.45 20.84
CA ARG A 295 -19.90 1.32 21.57
C ARG A 295 -20.47 0.61 22.79
N GLU A 296 -20.89 -0.66 22.65
CA GLU A 296 -21.43 -1.45 23.76
C GLU A 296 -20.37 -1.75 24.84
N MET A 297 -19.10 -1.89 24.44
CA MET A 297 -17.96 -2.05 25.37
C MET A 297 -17.45 -0.71 25.95
N GLY A 298 -17.96 0.43 25.52
CA GLY A 298 -17.48 1.75 25.95
C GLY A 298 -16.06 2.07 25.47
N LEU A 299 -15.62 1.50 24.34
CA LEU A 299 -14.33 1.74 23.73
C LEU A 299 -14.39 2.91 22.75
N GLU A 300 -13.31 3.68 22.68
CA GLU A 300 -13.11 4.72 21.67
C GLU A 300 -12.44 4.10 20.43
N TRP A 301 -12.91 4.48 19.24
CA TRP A 301 -12.29 4.08 17.97
C TRP A 301 -12.25 5.24 16.99
N ILE A 302 -11.48 5.08 15.93
CA ILE A 302 -11.41 6.04 14.84
C ILE A 302 -12.22 5.49 13.67
N PRO A 303 -13.22 6.23 13.14
CA PRO A 303 -13.95 5.84 11.94
C PRO A 303 -13.00 5.60 10.78
N SER A 304 -13.14 4.46 10.12
CA SER A 304 -12.22 4.04 9.07
C SER A 304 -12.90 3.89 7.71
N GLN A 305 -12.21 4.29 6.66
CA GLN A 305 -12.56 4.02 5.26
C GLN A 305 -11.63 2.97 4.61
N GLY A 306 -10.94 2.16 5.43
CA GLY A 306 -10.19 0.98 5.02
C GLY A 306 -10.93 -0.32 5.36
N ASN A 307 -10.20 -1.44 5.27
CA ASN A 307 -10.68 -2.75 5.77
C ASN A 307 -10.02 -3.11 7.12
N PHE A 308 -9.85 -2.13 7.96
CA PHE A 308 -9.31 -2.22 9.32
C PHE A 308 -9.86 -1.08 10.17
N ILE A 309 -9.80 -1.20 11.50
CA ILE A 309 -10.27 -0.17 12.42
C ILE A 309 -9.27 -0.02 13.57
N LEU A 310 -8.96 1.22 13.94
CA LEU A 310 -8.10 1.53 15.07
C LEU A 310 -8.96 1.79 16.31
N VAL A 311 -8.78 0.97 17.33
CA VAL A 311 -9.52 1.03 18.61
C VAL A 311 -8.56 1.29 19.76
N LYS A 312 -8.98 2.16 20.70
CA LYS A 312 -8.21 2.52 21.88
C LYS A 312 -8.53 1.55 23.02
N VAL A 313 -7.59 0.63 23.27
CA VAL A 313 -7.73 -0.39 24.31
C VAL A 313 -6.85 -0.13 25.56
N GLY A 314 -6.19 1.03 25.64
CA GLY A 314 -5.27 1.38 26.72
C GLY A 314 -3.94 0.62 26.67
N ARG A 315 -3.94 -0.65 27.12
CA ARG A 315 -2.74 -1.52 27.15
C ARG A 315 -2.64 -2.40 25.89
N GLY A 316 -2.47 -1.77 24.72
CA GLY A 316 -2.54 -2.42 23.41
C GLY A 316 -1.66 -3.66 23.27
N ARG A 317 -0.40 -3.64 23.79
CA ARG A 317 0.50 -4.78 23.72
C ARG A 317 -0.01 -5.98 24.53
N GLU A 318 -0.56 -5.76 25.73
CA GLU A 318 -1.11 -6.82 26.56
C GLU A 318 -2.37 -7.41 25.93
N VAL A 319 -3.29 -6.55 25.45
CA VAL A 319 -4.49 -7.00 24.74
C VAL A 319 -4.14 -7.82 23.50
N PHE A 320 -3.11 -7.40 22.73
CA PHE A 320 -2.61 -8.17 21.59
C PHE A 320 -2.13 -9.56 22.00
N GLN A 321 -1.35 -9.67 23.10
CA GLN A 321 -0.85 -10.96 23.58
C GLN A 321 -2.01 -11.86 24.08
N ASP A 322 -2.96 -11.27 24.79
CA ASP A 322 -4.13 -12.02 25.29
C ASP A 322 -5.02 -12.54 24.14
N MET A 323 -5.21 -11.73 23.11
CA MET A 323 -5.97 -12.14 21.90
C MET A 323 -5.23 -13.21 21.10
N LEU A 324 -3.88 -13.14 21.04
CA LEU A 324 -3.07 -14.13 20.33
C LEU A 324 -3.14 -15.50 21.02
N ALA A 325 -3.33 -15.54 22.35
CA ALA A 325 -3.39 -16.77 23.15
C ALA A 325 -4.77 -17.42 23.20
N ARG A 326 -5.81 -16.79 22.66
CA ARG A 326 -7.21 -17.28 22.68
C ARG A 326 -7.69 -17.74 21.32
#